data_445c300c3961a23c1e91207381a8a820
#
_entry.id   445c300c3961a23c1e91207381a8a820
#
_cell.length_a   1.000
_cell.length_b   1.000
_cell.length_c   1.000
_cell.angle_alpha   90.00
_cell.angle_beta   90.00
_cell.angle_gamma   90.00
#
_symmetry.space_group_name_H-M   'P 1'
#
loop_
_entity.id
_entity.type
_entity.pdbx_description
1 polymer ?
#
loop_
_entity_poly.entity_id
_entity_poly.type
_entity_poly.pdbx_seq_one_letter_code
_entity_poly.pdbx_strand_id
1 'polypeptide(L)'
;MPKELQVSLLGELRVTSAGTEALLPASRKARALLAFLVASGRPHRRERLCEMFWDLPDDPKAALRWSLSKLRRVVDAPEQPRIIADRERVHFEADGVDIDFRDIHARLRRRAEPLSVAELESMAGQLDLVFLDGLDGAGGEAFDSWLMAERDDVQAARVEGLRQLAVQ
;
A
#
# COMPACT_ATOMS: atom_id res chain seq x y z
N MET A 1 -5.40 20.68 6.73
CA MET A 1 -5.39 19.76 7.85
C MET A 1 -4.51 18.56 7.52
N PRO A 2 -3.57 18.20 8.39
CA PRO A 2 -2.87 16.94 8.18
C PRO A 2 -3.87 15.81 8.23
N LYS A 3 -3.76 14.87 7.31
CA LYS A 3 -4.61 13.70 7.29
C LYS A 3 -4.23 12.79 8.46
N GLU A 4 -5.22 12.23 9.11
CA GLU A 4 -4.98 11.41 10.30
C GLU A 4 -4.20 10.13 9.99
N LEU A 5 -4.43 9.53 8.82
CA LEU A 5 -3.78 8.28 8.44
C LEU A 5 -2.91 8.46 7.20
N GLN A 6 -1.67 8.03 7.32
CA GLN A 6 -0.70 8.03 6.22
C GLN A 6 -0.13 6.63 6.09
N VAL A 7 -0.08 6.10 4.87
CA VAL A 7 0.50 4.80 4.58
C VAL A 7 1.65 4.98 3.60
N SER A 8 2.84 4.52 3.99
CA SER A 8 4.02 4.55 3.14
C SER A 8 4.24 3.17 2.55
N LEU A 9 4.24 3.10 1.22
CA LEU A 9 4.51 1.89 0.45
C LEU A 9 5.91 1.92 -0.18
N LEU A 10 6.49 3.10 -0.31
CA LEU A 10 7.85 3.27 -0.83
C LEU A 10 8.86 3.09 0.31
N GLY A 11 9.76 2.12 0.16
CA GLY A 11 10.57 1.62 1.23
C GLY A 11 9.82 0.56 2.03
N GLU A 12 10.13 0.40 3.29
CA GLU A 12 9.38 -0.51 4.16
C GLU A 12 7.97 0.02 4.41
N LEU A 13 7.00 -0.89 4.53
CA LEU A 13 5.63 -0.52 4.87
C LEU A 13 5.60 0.21 6.21
N ARG A 14 5.03 1.40 6.24
CA ARG A 14 4.81 2.17 7.48
C ARG A 14 3.42 2.77 7.49
N VAL A 15 2.84 2.84 8.67
CA VAL A 15 1.55 3.49 8.89
C VAL A 15 1.75 4.53 9.98
N THR A 16 1.32 5.75 9.71
CA THR A 16 1.38 6.85 10.66
C THR A 16 -0.03 7.33 10.93
N SER A 17 -0.42 7.37 12.19
CA SER A 17 -1.73 7.83 12.62
C SER A 17 -1.56 9.04 13.52
N ALA A 18 -2.18 10.17 13.15
CA ALA A 18 -2.11 11.42 13.90
C ALA A 18 -0.67 11.83 14.24
N GLY A 19 0.26 11.63 13.29
CA GLY A 19 1.68 11.99 13.45
C GLY A 19 2.53 10.98 14.18
N THR A 20 1.95 9.88 14.68
CA THR A 20 2.66 8.84 15.40
C THR A 20 2.72 7.56 14.56
N GLU A 21 3.93 7.00 14.42
CA GLU A 21 4.10 5.74 13.70
C GLU A 21 3.43 4.61 14.48
N ALA A 22 2.54 3.88 13.81
CA ALA A 22 1.83 2.76 14.41
C ALA A 22 2.71 1.50 14.40
N LEU A 23 2.58 0.70 15.45
CA LEU A 23 3.25 -0.59 15.51
C LEU A 23 2.48 -1.59 14.65
N LEU A 24 3.15 -2.11 13.61
CA LEU A 24 2.58 -3.09 12.72
C LEU A 24 2.63 -4.50 13.32
N PRO A 25 1.71 -5.40 12.92
CA PRO A 25 1.81 -6.80 13.33
C PRO A 25 3.17 -7.40 12.96
N ALA A 26 3.66 -8.31 13.79
CA ALA A 26 4.92 -9.01 13.53
C ALA A 26 4.84 -9.92 12.31
N SER A 27 3.65 -10.40 11.97
CA SER A 27 3.43 -11.29 10.82
C SER A 27 3.70 -10.56 9.50
N ARG A 28 4.67 -11.06 8.73
CA ARG A 28 4.95 -10.52 7.38
C ARG A 28 3.76 -10.70 6.46
N LYS A 29 3.02 -11.80 6.58
CA LYS A 29 1.80 -12.04 5.80
C LYS A 29 0.73 -11.01 6.10
N ALA A 30 0.52 -10.66 7.37
CA ALA A 30 -0.44 -9.64 7.75
C ALA A 30 -0.04 -8.26 7.19
N ARG A 31 1.25 -7.93 7.27
CA ARG A 31 1.75 -6.68 6.68
C ARG A 31 1.59 -6.65 5.16
N ALA A 32 1.90 -7.77 4.50
CA ALA A 32 1.73 -7.89 3.04
C ALA A 32 0.26 -7.78 2.64
N LEU A 33 -0.64 -8.37 3.43
CA LEU A 33 -2.08 -8.24 3.20
C LEU A 33 -2.53 -6.78 3.27
N LEU A 34 -2.10 -6.06 4.30
CA LEU A 34 -2.43 -4.63 4.42
C LEU A 34 -1.93 -3.85 3.22
N ALA A 35 -0.66 -4.05 2.86
CA ALA A 35 -0.05 -3.35 1.71
C ALA A 35 -0.81 -3.63 0.42
N PHE A 36 -1.20 -4.88 0.21
CA PHE A 36 -1.97 -5.28 -0.97
C PHE A 36 -3.35 -4.59 -1.01
N LEU A 37 -4.06 -4.58 0.11
CA LEU A 37 -5.37 -3.93 0.19
C LEU A 37 -5.27 -2.42 -0.04
N VAL A 38 -4.25 -1.78 0.55
CA VAL A 38 -4.02 -0.33 0.39
C VAL A 38 -3.65 0.00 -1.05
N ALA A 39 -2.70 -0.72 -1.62
CA ALA A 39 -2.18 -0.43 -2.96
C ALA A 39 -3.20 -0.71 -4.06
N SER A 40 -3.97 -1.78 -3.94
CA SER A 40 -4.93 -2.16 -4.97
C SER A 40 -6.18 -1.27 -4.99
N GLY A 41 -6.61 -0.79 -3.84
CA GLY A 41 -7.71 0.17 -3.71
C GLY A 41 -9.08 -0.33 -4.16
N ARG A 42 -9.28 -1.63 -4.21
CA ARG A 42 -10.54 -2.24 -4.65
C ARG A 42 -10.91 -3.43 -3.79
N PRO A 43 -12.18 -3.87 -3.79
CA PRO A 43 -12.59 -5.06 -3.05
C PRO A 43 -12.00 -6.33 -3.63
N HIS A 44 -11.66 -7.27 -2.74
CA HIS A 44 -11.13 -8.58 -3.10
C HIS A 44 -11.96 -9.66 -2.41
N ARG A 45 -12.17 -10.77 -3.10
CA ARG A 45 -12.85 -11.91 -2.51
C ARG A 45 -11.99 -12.54 -1.41
N ARG A 46 -12.61 -12.91 -0.30
CA ARG A 46 -11.89 -13.58 0.80
C ARG A 46 -11.17 -14.83 0.34
N GLU A 47 -11.79 -15.62 -0.53
CA GLU A 47 -11.18 -16.81 -1.11
C GLU A 47 -9.89 -16.47 -1.85
N ARG A 48 -9.91 -15.39 -2.63
CA ARG A 48 -8.74 -14.94 -3.36
C ARG A 48 -7.60 -14.53 -2.43
N LEU A 49 -7.93 -13.81 -1.37
CA LEU A 49 -6.93 -13.42 -0.36
C LEU A 49 -6.34 -14.64 0.35
N CYS A 50 -7.17 -15.62 0.66
CA CYS A 50 -6.71 -16.87 1.27
C CYS A 50 -5.73 -17.61 0.36
N GLU A 51 -6.04 -17.73 -0.92
CA GLU A 51 -5.15 -18.35 -1.91
C GLU A 51 -3.83 -17.61 -2.04
N MET A 52 -3.90 -16.30 -2.00
CA MET A 52 -2.75 -15.43 -2.21
C MET A 52 -1.75 -15.47 -1.06
N PHE A 53 -2.24 -15.60 0.17
CA PHE A 53 -1.41 -15.48 1.37
C PHE A 53 -1.31 -16.76 2.20
N TRP A 54 -2.30 -17.65 2.14
CA TRP A 54 -2.36 -18.86 2.97
C TRP A 54 -2.80 -20.07 2.16
N ASP A 55 -2.03 -20.42 1.13
CA ASP A 55 -2.34 -21.53 0.23
C ASP A 55 -2.02 -22.93 0.80
N LEU A 56 -1.42 -22.99 1.98
CA LEU A 56 -1.09 -24.24 2.65
C LEU A 56 -2.20 -24.67 3.62
N PRO A 57 -2.25 -25.96 4.00
CA PRO A 57 -3.46 -26.64 4.52
C PRO A 57 -3.95 -26.22 5.90
N ASP A 58 -3.34 -25.28 6.56
CA ASP A 58 -3.86 -24.76 7.82
C ASP A 58 -5.04 -23.84 7.51
N ASP A 59 -5.91 -23.59 8.46
CA ASP A 59 -7.16 -22.89 8.27
C ASP A 59 -6.96 -21.45 7.70
N PRO A 60 -6.99 -21.26 6.35
CA PRO A 60 -6.74 -19.93 5.78
C PRO A 60 -7.82 -18.91 6.11
N LYS A 61 -9.05 -19.37 6.32
CA LYS A 61 -10.14 -18.46 6.70
C LYS A 61 -9.92 -17.88 8.09
N ALA A 62 -9.46 -18.70 9.03
CA ALA A 62 -9.11 -18.25 10.37
C ALA A 62 -7.90 -17.31 10.33
N ALA A 63 -6.88 -17.64 9.54
CA ALA A 63 -5.71 -16.81 9.37
C ALA A 63 -6.07 -15.43 8.82
N LEU A 64 -6.95 -15.38 7.84
CA LEU A 64 -7.44 -14.10 7.29
C LEU A 64 -8.18 -13.30 8.36
N ARG A 65 -9.11 -13.90 9.09
CA ARG A 65 -9.85 -13.20 10.15
C ARG A 65 -8.91 -12.63 11.22
N TRP A 66 -7.93 -13.41 11.65
CA TRP A 66 -6.93 -12.98 12.63
C TRP A 66 -6.13 -11.79 12.13
N SER A 67 -5.68 -11.87 10.88
CA SER A 67 -4.92 -10.79 10.26
C SER A 67 -5.75 -9.52 10.15
N LEU A 68 -6.98 -9.62 9.68
CA LEU A 68 -7.88 -8.47 9.58
C LEU A 68 -8.14 -7.82 10.94
N SER A 69 -8.33 -8.63 11.99
CA SER A 69 -8.52 -8.12 13.33
C SER A 69 -7.31 -7.32 13.82
N LYS A 70 -6.11 -7.83 13.58
CA LYS A 70 -4.87 -7.12 13.95
C LYS A 70 -4.69 -5.84 13.13
N LEU A 71 -4.98 -5.89 11.84
CA LEU A 71 -4.84 -4.73 10.95
C LEU A 71 -5.84 -3.63 11.30
N ARG A 72 -7.04 -3.99 11.71
CA ARG A 72 -8.02 -2.99 12.17
C ARG A 72 -7.51 -2.18 13.34
N ARG A 73 -6.75 -2.79 14.25
CA ARG A 73 -6.15 -2.07 15.36
C ARG A 73 -5.14 -1.02 14.92
N VAL A 74 -4.54 -1.21 13.76
CA VAL A 74 -3.53 -0.29 13.20
C VAL A 74 -4.20 0.86 12.46
N VAL A 75 -5.22 0.58 11.64
CA VAL A 75 -5.73 1.55 10.65
C VAL A 75 -7.13 2.08 10.96
N ASP A 76 -7.95 1.35 11.72
CA ASP A 76 -9.32 1.78 12.01
C ASP A 76 -9.36 2.77 13.18
N ALA A 77 -10.15 3.81 13.03
CA ALA A 77 -10.55 4.68 14.13
C ALA A 77 -12.03 4.41 14.47
N PRO A 78 -12.49 4.73 15.68
CA PRO A 78 -13.88 4.43 16.08
C PRO A 78 -14.94 4.99 15.14
N GLU A 79 -14.68 6.15 14.54
CA GLU A 79 -15.62 6.82 13.65
C GLU A 79 -15.26 6.66 12.17
N GLN A 80 -14.12 6.02 11.89
CA GLN A 80 -13.64 5.83 10.51
C GLN A 80 -13.03 4.44 10.34
N PRO A 81 -13.86 3.43 10.10
CA PRO A 81 -13.33 2.11 9.76
C PRO A 81 -12.64 2.17 8.39
N ARG A 82 -11.46 1.57 8.29
CA ARG A 82 -10.68 1.53 7.06
C ARG A 82 -10.71 0.16 6.41
N ILE A 83 -10.75 -0.89 7.22
CA ILE A 83 -10.88 -2.25 6.67
C ILE A 83 -12.36 -2.62 6.69
N ILE A 84 -12.94 -2.64 5.50
CA ILE A 84 -14.35 -2.93 5.30
C ILE A 84 -14.46 -4.35 4.79
N ALA A 85 -15.18 -5.20 5.51
CA ALA A 85 -15.30 -6.60 5.17
C ALA A 85 -16.73 -7.06 5.36
N ASP A 86 -17.21 -7.87 4.42
CA ASP A 86 -18.44 -8.62 4.53
C ASP A 86 -18.13 -10.12 4.43
N ARG A 87 -19.14 -10.94 4.20
CA ARG A 87 -18.95 -12.41 4.10
C ARG A 87 -18.12 -12.83 2.90
N GLU A 88 -18.08 -12.01 1.85
CA GLU A 88 -17.47 -12.38 0.58
C GLU A 88 -16.21 -11.58 0.25
N ARG A 89 -16.17 -10.30 0.63
CA ARG A 89 -15.12 -9.38 0.16
C ARG A 89 -14.52 -8.54 1.27
N VAL A 90 -13.31 -8.07 1.00
CA VAL A 90 -12.57 -7.15 1.88
C VAL A 90 -11.98 -6.05 1.02
N HIS A 91 -12.05 -4.80 1.50
CA HIS A 91 -11.31 -3.70 0.87
C HIS A 91 -10.80 -2.72 1.92
N PHE A 92 -9.85 -1.91 1.51
CA PHE A 92 -9.34 -0.80 2.32
C PHE A 92 -10.00 0.49 1.85
N GLU A 93 -10.66 1.19 2.77
CA GLU A 93 -11.28 2.48 2.47
C GLU A 93 -10.22 3.56 2.54
N ALA A 94 -9.79 4.03 1.38
CA ALA A 94 -8.67 4.97 1.25
C ALA A 94 -9.09 6.44 1.27
N ASP A 95 -10.38 6.74 1.40
CA ASP A 95 -10.85 8.11 1.40
C ASP A 95 -10.24 8.88 2.56
N GLY A 96 -9.58 9.99 2.24
CA GLY A 96 -8.91 10.81 3.23
C GLY A 96 -7.57 10.26 3.74
N VAL A 97 -7.06 9.17 3.18
CA VAL A 97 -5.77 8.57 3.55
C VAL A 97 -4.69 9.05 2.59
N ASP A 98 -3.52 9.43 3.13
CA ASP A 98 -2.35 9.73 2.31
C ASP A 98 -1.62 8.41 2.03
N ILE A 99 -1.46 8.09 0.75
CA ILE A 99 -0.72 6.92 0.29
C ILE A 99 0.36 7.43 -0.68
N ASP A 100 1.62 7.28 -0.30
CA ASP A 100 2.74 7.96 -0.96
C ASP A 100 2.84 7.68 -2.46
N PHE A 101 2.92 6.41 -2.87
CA PHE A 101 3.07 6.10 -4.30
C PHE A 101 1.83 6.53 -5.11
N ARG A 102 0.63 6.28 -4.59
CA ARG A 102 -0.62 6.69 -5.26
C ARG A 102 -0.63 8.19 -5.50
N ASP A 103 -0.27 8.96 -4.48
CA ASP A 103 -0.33 10.42 -4.54
C ASP A 103 0.73 10.97 -5.48
N ILE A 104 1.95 10.42 -5.47
CA ILE A 104 3.02 10.79 -6.41
C ILE A 104 2.60 10.46 -7.84
N HIS A 105 2.11 9.26 -8.08
CA HIS A 105 1.68 8.81 -9.41
C HIS A 105 0.58 9.70 -9.98
N ALA A 106 -0.40 10.06 -9.14
CA ALA A 106 -1.48 10.97 -9.54
C ALA A 106 -0.93 12.36 -9.91
N ARG A 107 0.01 12.89 -9.14
CA ARG A 107 0.60 14.21 -9.40
C ARG A 107 1.44 14.23 -10.67
N LEU A 108 2.18 13.18 -10.96
CA LEU A 108 2.97 13.08 -12.19
C LEU A 108 2.07 13.02 -13.44
N ARG A 109 0.87 12.50 -13.31
CA ARG A 109 -0.08 12.39 -14.42
C ARG A 109 -0.90 13.67 -14.66
N ARG A 110 -0.97 14.55 -13.68
CA ARG A 110 -1.67 15.83 -13.82
C ARG A 110 -0.85 16.77 -14.68
N ARG A 111 -1.39 17.17 -15.83
CA ARG A 111 -0.72 18.10 -16.74
C ARG A 111 -1.16 19.54 -16.56
N ALA A 112 -2.20 19.77 -15.75
CA ALA A 112 -2.77 21.10 -15.57
C ALA A 112 -1.91 22.03 -14.73
N GLU A 113 -1.09 21.46 -13.83
CA GLU A 113 -0.19 22.22 -12.98
C GLU A 113 1.22 21.67 -13.10
N PRO A 114 2.16 22.42 -13.70
CA PRO A 114 3.54 21.97 -13.79
C PRO A 114 4.15 21.86 -12.39
N LEU A 115 4.89 20.78 -12.17
CA LEU A 115 5.60 20.55 -10.93
C LEU A 115 6.91 21.34 -10.91
N SER A 116 7.27 21.87 -9.74
CA SER A 116 8.53 22.57 -9.57
C SER A 116 9.70 21.56 -9.58
N VAL A 117 10.92 22.08 -9.81
CA VAL A 117 12.13 21.27 -9.74
C VAL A 117 12.25 20.60 -8.38
N ALA A 118 12.01 21.34 -7.30
CA ALA A 118 12.10 20.78 -5.94
C ALA A 118 11.09 19.64 -5.71
N GLU A 119 9.86 19.78 -6.22
CA GLU A 119 8.86 18.73 -6.12
C GLU A 119 9.25 17.49 -6.91
N LEU A 120 9.75 17.67 -8.13
CA LEU A 120 10.21 16.56 -8.98
C LEU A 120 11.41 15.83 -8.37
N GLU A 121 12.36 16.57 -7.81
CA GLU A 121 13.52 15.98 -7.14
C GLU A 121 13.11 15.16 -5.91
N SER A 122 12.19 15.70 -5.11
CA SER A 122 11.65 14.99 -3.95
C SER A 122 10.95 13.69 -4.35
N MET A 123 10.11 13.76 -5.37
CA MET A 123 9.39 12.58 -5.88
C MET A 123 10.35 11.54 -6.43
N ALA A 124 11.35 11.95 -7.21
CA ALA A 124 12.35 11.03 -7.77
C ALA A 124 13.12 10.32 -6.65
N GLY A 125 13.46 11.03 -5.58
CA GLY A 125 14.12 10.44 -4.42
C GLY A 125 13.25 9.38 -3.72
N GLN A 126 11.98 9.67 -3.57
CA GLN A 126 11.04 8.70 -2.97
C GLN A 126 10.85 7.48 -3.87
N LEU A 127 10.74 7.69 -5.19
CA LEU A 127 10.57 6.60 -6.16
C LEU A 127 11.82 5.74 -6.34
N ASP A 128 12.95 6.18 -5.82
CA ASP A 128 14.19 5.39 -5.80
C ASP A 128 14.19 4.33 -4.70
N LEU A 129 13.31 4.46 -3.72
CA LEU A 129 13.15 3.47 -2.65
C LEU A 129 12.50 2.20 -3.20
N VAL A 130 12.86 1.06 -2.60
CA VAL A 130 12.27 -0.23 -2.99
C VAL A 130 10.82 -0.29 -2.48
N PHE A 131 9.87 -0.42 -3.39
CA PHE A 131 8.45 -0.55 -3.04
C PHE A 131 8.24 -1.80 -2.19
N LEU A 132 7.67 -1.62 -1.00
CA LEU A 132 7.42 -2.68 -0.01
C LEU A 132 8.68 -3.52 0.28
N ASP A 133 9.76 -2.82 0.60
CA ASP A 133 11.03 -3.45 0.92
C ASP A 133 10.87 -4.43 2.10
N GLY A 134 11.36 -5.65 1.92
CA GLY A 134 11.30 -6.68 2.95
C GLY A 134 10.05 -7.57 2.92
N LEU A 135 9.09 -7.34 2.01
CA LEU A 135 7.90 -8.18 1.90
C LEU A 135 7.99 -9.24 0.79
N ASP A 136 9.14 -9.37 0.15
CA ASP A 136 9.40 -10.43 -0.83
C ASP A 136 9.18 -11.80 -0.18
N GLY A 137 8.41 -12.67 -0.82
CA GLY A 137 8.13 -14.00 -0.29
C GLY A 137 7.18 -14.06 0.90
N ALA A 138 6.58 -12.93 1.28
CA ALA A 138 5.62 -12.90 2.40
C ALA A 138 4.30 -13.62 2.05
N GLY A 139 3.91 -13.61 0.78
CA GLY A 139 2.75 -14.34 0.28
C GLY A 139 3.18 -15.46 -0.67
N GLY A 140 2.22 -15.99 -1.44
CA GLY A 140 2.49 -16.98 -2.48
C GLY A 140 2.94 -16.34 -3.79
N GLU A 141 2.98 -17.14 -4.85
CA GLU A 141 3.42 -16.68 -6.18
C GLU A 141 2.58 -15.53 -6.72
N ALA A 142 1.27 -15.56 -6.47
CA ALA A 142 0.38 -14.49 -6.95
C ALA A 142 0.72 -13.15 -6.30
N PHE A 143 1.06 -13.17 -5.01
CA PHE A 143 1.51 -11.95 -4.33
C PHE A 143 2.85 -11.48 -4.89
N ASP A 144 3.81 -12.38 -5.08
CA ASP A 144 5.13 -12.03 -5.60
C ASP A 144 5.03 -11.46 -7.02
N SER A 145 4.17 -12.04 -7.87
CA SER A 145 3.92 -11.50 -9.22
C SER A 145 3.32 -10.10 -9.16
N TRP A 146 2.36 -9.89 -8.28
CA TRP A 146 1.76 -8.57 -8.05
C TRP A 146 2.82 -7.57 -7.58
N LEU A 147 3.65 -7.96 -6.63
CA LEU A 147 4.71 -7.11 -6.08
C LEU A 147 5.70 -6.68 -7.16
N MET A 148 6.11 -7.60 -8.02
CA MET A 148 7.00 -7.31 -9.15
C MET A 148 6.37 -6.32 -10.12
N ALA A 149 5.08 -6.50 -10.45
CA ALA A 149 4.36 -5.59 -11.35
C ALA A 149 4.27 -4.18 -10.75
N GLU A 150 4.00 -4.07 -9.44
CA GLU A 150 3.97 -2.77 -8.77
C GLU A 150 5.33 -2.10 -8.77
N ARG A 151 6.40 -2.87 -8.55
CA ARG A 151 7.77 -2.34 -8.61
C ARG A 151 8.13 -1.84 -10.00
N ASP A 152 7.66 -2.51 -11.04
CA ASP A 152 7.83 -2.04 -12.42
C ASP A 152 7.09 -0.70 -12.64
N ASP A 153 5.89 -0.57 -12.08
CA ASP A 153 5.13 0.68 -12.16
C ASP A 153 5.85 1.82 -11.43
N VAL A 154 6.47 1.53 -10.28
CA VAL A 154 7.28 2.52 -9.56
C VAL A 154 8.45 2.98 -10.40
N GLN A 155 9.14 2.05 -11.07
CA GLN A 155 10.26 2.41 -11.95
C GLN A 155 9.80 3.24 -13.15
N ALA A 156 8.66 2.91 -13.74
CA ALA A 156 8.09 3.69 -14.83
C ALA A 156 7.74 5.12 -14.37
N ALA A 157 7.20 5.26 -13.16
CA ALA A 157 6.90 6.56 -12.57
C ALA A 157 8.19 7.36 -12.32
N ARG A 158 9.24 6.68 -11.85
CA ARG A 158 10.55 7.32 -11.63
C ARG A 158 11.12 7.87 -12.94
N VAL A 159 11.09 7.08 -13.99
CA VAL A 159 11.54 7.51 -15.32
C VAL A 159 10.76 8.73 -15.79
N GLU A 160 9.44 8.73 -15.63
CA GLU A 160 8.60 9.88 -15.99
C GLU A 160 8.95 11.12 -15.18
N GLY A 161 9.16 10.97 -13.87
CA GLY A 161 9.57 12.09 -13.02
C GLY A 161 10.92 12.69 -13.44
N LEU A 162 11.90 11.83 -13.73
CA LEU A 162 13.21 12.26 -14.20
C LEU A 162 13.13 12.93 -15.58
N ARG A 163 12.25 12.42 -16.45
CA ARG A 163 12.01 13.03 -17.77
C ARG A 163 11.44 14.43 -17.63
N GLN A 164 10.46 14.63 -16.78
CA GLN A 164 9.89 15.95 -16.51
C GLN A 164 10.94 16.90 -15.93
N LEU A 165 11.79 16.38 -15.04
CA LEU A 165 12.87 17.16 -14.45
C LEU A 165 13.89 17.61 -15.50
N ALA A 166 14.20 16.76 -16.46
CA ALA A 166 15.19 17.04 -17.51
C ALA A 166 14.74 18.15 -18.49
N VAL A 167 13.46 18.45 -18.58
CA VAL A 167 12.93 19.47 -19.48
C VAL A 167 12.62 20.80 -18.77
N GLN A 168 12.98 20.95 -17.49
CA GLN A 168 12.78 22.19 -16.72
C GLN A 168 13.84 23.27 -17.05
#